data_d6a9a5beba807683bc402c5f163115d2
#
_entry.id   d6a9a5beba807683bc402c5f163115d2
#
_cell.length_a   1.000
_cell.length_b   1.000
_cell.length_c   1.000
_cell.angle_alpha   90.00
_cell.angle_beta   90.00
_cell.angle_gamma   90.00
#
_symmetry.space_group_name_H-M   'P 1'
#
loop_
_entity.id
_entity.type
_entity.pdbx_description
1 polymer ?
#
loop_
_entity_poly.entity_id
_entity_poly.type
_entity_poly.pdbx_seq_one_letter_code
_entity_poly.pdbx_strand_id
1 'polypeptide(L)'
;MITPLVVIDINSKTSDAHSYTNIPLSMVNDHVIRVSVMTEPFYWHLHANSDETFMTIEGVVCIDLEDKTVRLSPGQMFNTG
;
A
#
# COMPACT_ATOMS: atom_id res chain seq x y z
N MET A 1 -22.67 -7.50 16.76
CA MET A 1 -21.67 -8.56 16.67
C MET A 1 -20.30 -8.02 17.00
N ILE A 2 -19.59 -8.74 17.84
CA ILE A 2 -18.25 -8.32 18.25
C ILE A 2 -17.26 -8.97 17.30
N THR A 3 -16.47 -8.15 16.62
CA THR A 3 -15.39 -8.65 15.78
C THR A 3 -14.21 -9.00 16.69
N PRO A 4 -13.60 -10.18 16.55
CA PRO A 4 -12.43 -10.52 17.34
C PRO A 4 -11.32 -9.50 17.18
N LEU A 5 -10.63 -9.19 18.26
CA LEU A 5 -9.44 -8.35 18.20
C LEU A 5 -8.29 -9.19 17.65
N VAL A 6 -7.71 -8.77 16.55
CA VAL A 6 -6.70 -9.54 15.83
C VAL A 6 -5.47 -8.68 15.62
N VAL A 7 -4.30 -9.26 15.90
CA VAL A 7 -3.03 -8.65 15.51
C VAL A 7 -2.65 -9.21 14.14
N ILE A 8 -2.37 -8.31 13.20
CA ILE A 8 -1.93 -8.68 11.86
C ILE A 8 -0.45 -8.37 11.75
N ASP A 9 0.36 -9.40 11.53
CA ASP A 9 1.79 -9.26 11.37
C ASP A 9 2.08 -9.09 9.88
N ILE A 10 2.45 -7.89 9.48
CA ILE A 10 2.70 -7.58 8.08
C ILE A 10 3.88 -8.38 7.55
N ASN A 11 4.93 -8.55 8.34
CA ASN A 11 6.10 -9.32 7.92
C ASN A 11 5.74 -10.77 7.63
N SER A 12 4.90 -11.39 8.45
CA SER A 12 4.44 -12.75 8.21
C SER A 12 3.63 -12.86 6.93
N LYS A 13 2.80 -11.85 6.65
CA LYS A 13 1.94 -11.85 5.46
C LYS A 13 2.73 -11.68 4.18
N THR A 14 3.93 -11.13 4.25
CA THR A 14 4.74 -10.82 3.07
C THR A 14 6.03 -11.63 2.98
N SER A 15 6.24 -12.57 3.90
CA SER A 15 7.49 -13.34 3.97
C SER A 15 7.76 -14.18 2.72
N ASP A 16 6.73 -14.61 2.02
CA ASP A 16 6.84 -15.46 0.82
C ASP A 16 6.78 -14.68 -0.48
N ALA A 17 6.86 -13.35 -0.43
CA ALA A 17 6.75 -12.54 -1.62
C ALA A 17 8.01 -12.65 -2.47
N HIS A 18 7.88 -13.18 -3.69
CA HIS A 18 8.99 -13.37 -4.63
C HIS A 18 8.94 -12.39 -5.78
N SER A 19 7.80 -11.77 -6.01
CA SER A 19 7.57 -10.84 -7.09
C SER A 19 6.50 -9.86 -6.62
N TYR A 20 5.88 -9.16 -7.55
CA TYR A 20 4.79 -8.25 -7.17
C TYR A 20 3.70 -9.00 -6.42
N THR A 21 3.37 -8.50 -5.25
CA THR A 21 2.32 -9.05 -4.40
C THR A 21 1.47 -7.90 -3.90
N ASN A 22 0.14 -8.08 -3.95
CA ASN A 22 -0.81 -7.10 -3.45
C ASN A 22 -1.94 -7.87 -2.77
N ILE A 23 -1.99 -7.82 -1.45
CA ILE A 23 -2.96 -8.58 -0.68
C ILE A 23 -3.72 -7.68 0.28
N PRO A 24 -5.02 -7.96 0.52
CA PRO A 24 -5.77 -7.24 1.54
C PRO A 24 -5.34 -7.72 2.93
N LEU A 25 -5.20 -6.77 3.86
CA LEU A 25 -4.86 -7.07 5.24
C LEU A 25 -6.08 -6.94 6.15
N SER A 26 -6.85 -5.89 5.99
CA SER A 26 -7.89 -5.55 6.95
C SER A 26 -8.90 -4.61 6.33
N MET A 27 -10.07 -4.52 6.95
CA MET A 27 -11.07 -3.52 6.60
C MET A 27 -11.36 -2.64 7.80
N VAL A 28 -11.51 -1.35 7.55
CA VAL A 28 -11.99 -0.39 8.55
C VAL A 28 -13.21 0.26 7.91
N ASN A 29 -14.39 -0.09 8.41
CA ASN A 29 -15.67 0.26 7.78
C ASN A 29 -15.70 -0.23 6.33
N ASP A 30 -15.86 0.67 5.36
CA ASP A 30 -15.85 0.32 3.94
C ASP A 30 -14.48 0.53 3.28
N HIS A 31 -13.44 0.76 4.09
CA HIS A 31 -12.08 0.96 3.59
C HIS A 31 -11.28 -0.32 3.74
N VAL A 32 -10.50 -0.65 2.74
CA VAL A 32 -9.62 -1.81 2.77
C VAL A 32 -8.17 -1.35 2.92
N ILE A 33 -7.45 -1.99 3.83
CA ILE A 33 -6.02 -1.79 4.01
C ILE A 33 -5.32 -2.93 3.28
N ARG A 34 -4.43 -2.58 2.36
CA ARG A 34 -3.71 -3.55 1.55
C ARG A 34 -2.20 -3.35 1.73
N VAL A 35 -1.46 -4.43 1.55
CA VAL A 35 0.00 -4.34 1.47
C VAL A 35 0.43 -4.75 0.08
N SER A 36 1.38 -4.01 -0.47
CA SER A 36 1.99 -4.32 -1.76
C SER A 36 3.49 -4.51 -1.56
N VAL A 37 4.03 -5.57 -2.14
CA VAL A 37 5.46 -5.84 -2.18
C VAL A 37 5.89 -5.84 -3.62
N MET A 38 6.93 -5.07 -3.93
CA MET A 38 7.47 -4.95 -5.27
C MET A 38 8.96 -5.20 -5.21
N THR A 39 9.42 -6.20 -5.94
CA THR A 39 10.83 -6.61 -5.93
C THR A 39 11.63 -5.97 -7.05
N GLU A 40 10.95 -5.27 -7.95
CA GLU A 40 11.57 -4.56 -9.06
C GLU A 40 11.01 -3.15 -9.13
N PRO A 41 11.67 -2.22 -9.84
CA PRO A 41 11.12 -0.88 -10.01
C PRO A 41 9.72 -0.94 -10.60
N PHE A 42 8.79 -0.31 -9.92
CA PHE A 42 7.40 -0.31 -10.32
C PHE A 42 6.80 1.06 -10.02
N TYR A 43 6.08 1.61 -10.99
CA TYR A 43 5.43 2.90 -10.84
C TYR A 43 3.93 2.72 -10.76
N TRP A 44 3.34 3.24 -9.71
CA TRP A 44 1.90 3.26 -9.59
C TRP A 44 1.33 4.36 -10.46
N HIS A 45 0.27 4.02 -11.21
CA HIS A 45 -0.48 4.98 -11.98
C HIS A 45 -1.78 5.26 -11.26
N LEU A 46 -2.03 6.53 -10.96
CA LEU A 46 -3.25 6.92 -10.28
C LEU A 46 -4.39 7.13 -11.26
N HIS A 47 -5.51 6.53 -10.91
CA HIS A 47 -6.78 6.76 -11.58
C HIS A 47 -7.68 7.55 -10.63
N ALA A 48 -8.35 8.58 -11.13
CA ALA A 48 -9.05 9.56 -10.30
C ALA A 48 -10.41 9.08 -9.77
N ASN A 49 -10.63 7.78 -9.64
CA ASN A 49 -11.94 7.22 -9.30
C ASN A 49 -12.20 7.03 -7.82
N SER A 50 -11.16 7.12 -6.99
CA SER A 50 -11.32 6.94 -5.55
C SER A 50 -10.17 7.60 -4.81
N ASP A 51 -10.43 7.88 -3.55
CA ASP A 51 -9.39 8.42 -2.67
C ASP A 51 -8.51 7.29 -2.17
N GLU A 52 -7.22 7.50 -2.19
CA GLU A 52 -6.25 6.50 -1.76
C GLU A 52 -5.18 7.17 -0.90
N THR A 53 -4.66 6.40 0.05
CA THR A 53 -3.52 6.78 0.87
C THR A 53 -2.45 5.73 0.71
N PHE A 54 -1.24 6.17 0.43
CA PHE A 54 -0.06 5.31 0.29
C PHE A 54 0.90 5.60 1.43
N MET A 55 1.50 4.56 1.98
CA MET A 55 2.55 4.69 2.98
C MET A 55 3.64 3.69 2.68
N THR A 56 4.89 4.16 2.68
CA THR A 56 6.04 3.29 2.45
C THR A 56 6.59 2.80 3.79
N ILE A 57 6.82 1.51 3.88
CA ILE A 57 7.43 0.87 5.05
C ILE A 57 8.90 0.57 4.79
N GLU A 58 9.20 0.03 3.61
CA GLU A 58 10.58 -0.27 3.20
C GLU A 58 10.78 0.16 1.76
N GLY A 59 11.99 0.60 1.45
CA GLY A 59 12.35 0.99 0.09
C GLY A 59 11.76 2.33 -0.30
N VAL A 60 11.60 2.53 -1.59
CA VAL A 60 11.04 3.76 -2.15
C VAL A 60 9.90 3.38 -3.10
N VAL A 61 8.76 4.01 -2.91
CA VAL A 61 7.60 3.84 -3.79
C VAL A 61 7.47 5.06 -4.67
N CYS A 62 7.30 4.84 -5.96
CA CYS A 62 7.10 5.91 -6.94
C CYS A 62 5.66 5.87 -7.44
N ILE A 63 5.01 7.03 -7.45
CA ILE A 63 3.63 7.18 -7.88
C ILE A 63 3.60 8.20 -9.00
N ASP A 64 3.21 7.77 -10.20
CA ASP A 64 3.10 8.65 -11.36
C ASP A 64 1.75 9.37 -11.35
N LEU A 65 1.81 10.67 -11.36
CA LEU A 65 0.67 11.55 -11.57
C LEU A 65 0.74 12.09 -13.00
N GLU A 66 -0.28 12.83 -13.40
CA GLU A 66 -0.30 13.40 -14.76
C GLU A 66 0.89 14.33 -15.03
N ASP A 67 1.30 15.11 -14.05
CA ASP A 67 2.29 16.16 -14.23
C ASP A 67 3.59 15.94 -13.47
N LYS A 68 3.69 14.87 -12.67
CA LYS A 68 4.88 14.64 -11.87
C LYS A 68 4.90 13.22 -11.32
N THR A 69 6.05 12.82 -10.78
CA THR A 69 6.21 11.58 -10.04
C THR A 69 6.47 11.91 -8.58
N VAL A 70 5.72 11.27 -7.69
CA VAL A 70 5.92 11.39 -6.24
C VAL A 70 6.75 10.19 -5.76
N ARG A 71 7.78 10.46 -4.96
CA ARG A 71 8.62 9.43 -4.36
C ARG A 71 8.39 9.41 -2.87
N LEU A 72 8.10 8.22 -2.33
CA LEU A 72 7.87 8.02 -0.90
C LEU A 72 8.97 7.16 -0.33
N SER A 73 9.67 7.71 0.64
CA SER A 73 10.65 6.98 1.45
C SER A 73 9.96 6.38 2.68
N PRO A 74 10.62 5.44 3.38
CA PRO A 74 10.02 4.82 4.56
C PRO A 74 9.54 5.86 5.57
N GLY A 75 8.33 5.65 6.07
CA GLY A 75 7.69 6.55 7.00
C GLY A 75 6.94 7.72 6.38
N GLN A 76 6.95 7.85 5.06
CA GLN A 76 6.23 8.90 4.37
C GLN A 76 4.88 8.40 3.84
N MET A 77 3.92 9.30 3.77
CA MET A 77 2.57 9.03 3.27
C MET A 77 2.22 9.99 2.15
N PHE A 78 1.38 9.54 1.25
CA PHE A 78 0.79 10.36 0.20
C PHE A 78 -0.70 10.09 0.12
N ASN A 79 -1.49 11.14 0.15
CA ASN A 79 -2.94 11.04 0.12
C ASN A 79 -3.46 11.74 -1.14
N THR A 80 -4.32 11.05 -1.88
CA THR A 80 -4.87 11.58 -3.13
C THR A 80 -6.21 12.30 -2.95
N GLY A 81 -6.84 12.11 -1.83
CA GLY A 81 -8.16 12.67 -1.59
C GLY A 81 -8.22 13.82 -0.64
#